data_49aab5fab3f526cdad33e339acbe6d85
#
_entry.id   49aab5fab3f526cdad33e339acbe6d85
#
_cell.length_a   1.000
_cell.length_b   1.000
_cell.length_c   1.000
_cell.angle_alpha   90.00
_cell.angle_beta   90.00
_cell.angle_gamma   90.00
#
_symmetry.space_group_name_H-M   'P 1'
#
loop_
_entity.id
_entity.type
_entity.pdbx_description
1 polymer ?
#
loop_
_entity_poly.entity_id
_entity_poly.type
_entity_poly.pdbx_seq_one_letter_code
_entity_poly.pdbx_strand_id
1 'polypeptide(L)'
;MDTETVSPNFDDIRPLNNSEVKDAIEKLVANEDFERALRYIKPNLNWEEFSVAMRACKTKEEFKSTLAYDAVMTVAKNTTFSLTISGRSRLPKDKAACTFISNHRDIVLDASF
;
A
#
# COMPACT_ATOMS: atom_id res chain seq x y z
N MET A 1 -10.92 29.11 -34.38
CA MET A 1 -9.82 28.29 -33.82
C MET A 1 -10.41 27.31 -32.83
N ASP A 2 -10.56 26.08 -33.24
CA ASP A 2 -11.12 25.06 -32.38
C ASP A 2 -10.02 24.62 -31.43
N THR A 3 -10.14 25.02 -30.18
CA THR A 3 -9.32 24.43 -29.11
C THR A 3 -9.85 23.03 -28.83
N GLU A 4 -9.20 22.03 -29.38
CA GLU A 4 -9.44 20.66 -28.95
C GLU A 4 -9.09 20.57 -27.48
N THR A 5 -10.10 20.41 -26.63
CA THR A 5 -9.92 20.04 -25.24
C THR A 5 -9.53 18.56 -25.23
N VAL A 6 -8.24 18.30 -25.18
CA VAL A 6 -7.74 16.93 -24.95
C VAL A 6 -8.01 16.59 -23.49
N SER A 7 -8.86 15.60 -23.24
CA SER A 7 -9.03 15.05 -21.89
C SER A 7 -7.71 14.49 -21.40
N PRO A 8 -7.28 14.81 -20.18
CA PRO A 8 -6.04 14.25 -19.64
C PRO A 8 -6.12 12.72 -19.62
N ASN A 9 -5.08 12.07 -20.14
CA ASN A 9 -4.93 10.63 -20.10
C ASN A 9 -3.97 10.27 -18.98
N PHE A 10 -4.43 9.50 -18.01
CA PHE A 10 -3.67 9.05 -16.85
C PHE A 10 -3.32 7.56 -16.90
N ASP A 11 -3.33 6.95 -18.07
CA ASP A 11 -3.10 5.52 -18.24
C ASP A 11 -1.70 5.09 -17.79
N ASP A 12 -0.73 5.99 -17.83
CA ASP A 12 0.64 5.77 -17.36
C ASP A 12 0.81 5.83 -15.83
N ILE A 13 -0.13 6.47 -15.13
CA ILE A 13 -0.09 6.66 -13.67
C ILE A 13 -1.32 6.11 -12.96
N ARG A 14 -2.20 5.43 -13.65
CA ARG A 14 -3.39 4.80 -13.04
C ARG A 14 -3.03 3.66 -12.11
N PRO A 15 -3.90 3.30 -11.15
CA PRO A 15 -3.75 2.06 -10.39
C PRO A 15 -3.74 0.83 -11.31
N LEU A 16 -3.01 -0.20 -10.91
CA LEU A 16 -3.00 -1.47 -11.63
C LEU A 16 -4.35 -2.17 -11.56
N ASN A 17 -4.74 -2.84 -12.65
CA ASN A 17 -5.82 -3.80 -12.64
C ASN A 17 -5.35 -5.14 -12.04
N ASN A 18 -6.26 -5.95 -11.53
CA ASN A 18 -5.91 -7.25 -10.97
C ASN A 18 -5.22 -8.19 -11.98
N SER A 19 -5.53 -8.06 -13.28
CA SER A 19 -4.85 -8.81 -14.34
C SER A 19 -3.37 -8.47 -14.49
N GLU A 20 -2.93 -7.33 -13.99
CA GLU A 20 -1.54 -6.83 -14.08
C GLU A 20 -0.73 -7.15 -12.82
N VAL A 21 -1.37 -7.63 -11.76
CA VAL A 21 -0.72 -7.85 -10.44
C VAL A 21 0.40 -8.87 -10.55
N LYS A 22 0.21 -9.95 -11.29
CA LYS A 22 1.23 -10.99 -11.46
C LYS A 22 2.55 -10.43 -12.02
N ASP A 23 2.47 -9.68 -13.11
CA ASP A 23 3.65 -9.11 -13.76
C ASP A 23 4.31 -8.04 -12.88
N ALA A 24 3.51 -7.24 -12.18
CA ALA A 24 4.01 -6.25 -11.23
C ALA A 24 4.78 -6.92 -10.09
N ILE A 25 4.27 -8.01 -9.53
CA ILE A 25 4.94 -8.76 -8.46
C ILE A 25 6.26 -9.35 -8.96
N GLU A 26 6.31 -9.93 -10.15
CA GLU A 26 7.56 -10.45 -10.71
C GLU A 26 8.63 -9.35 -10.86
N LYS A 27 8.22 -8.15 -11.29
CA LYS A 27 9.13 -7.00 -11.36
C LYS A 27 9.64 -6.58 -9.98
N LEU A 28 8.78 -6.58 -8.97
CA LEU A 28 9.17 -6.24 -7.59
C LEU A 28 10.12 -7.29 -7.01
N VAL A 29 9.84 -8.56 -7.20
CA VAL A 29 10.69 -9.65 -6.71
C VAL A 29 12.08 -9.60 -7.33
N ALA A 30 12.18 -9.18 -8.59
CA ALA A 30 13.45 -9.03 -9.30
C ALA A 30 14.20 -7.72 -8.96
N ASN A 31 13.60 -6.82 -8.21
CA ASN A 31 14.18 -5.51 -7.91
C ASN A 31 14.98 -5.56 -6.59
N GLU A 32 16.28 -5.37 -6.68
CA GLU A 32 17.19 -5.40 -5.53
C GLU A 32 16.93 -4.25 -4.54
N ASP A 33 16.54 -3.09 -5.03
CA ASP A 33 16.22 -1.94 -4.17
C ASP A 33 14.94 -2.18 -3.34
N PHE A 34 13.98 -2.87 -3.92
CA PHE A 34 12.78 -3.28 -3.19
C PHE A 34 13.12 -4.29 -2.08
N GLU A 35 13.94 -5.28 -2.36
CA GLU A 35 14.43 -6.23 -1.36
C GLU A 35 15.18 -5.50 -0.23
N ARG A 36 16.07 -4.58 -0.59
CA ARG A 36 16.83 -3.79 0.38
C ARG A 36 15.92 -2.96 1.28
N ALA A 37 14.89 -2.32 0.72
CA ALA A 37 13.92 -1.54 1.48
C ALA A 37 13.13 -2.43 2.47
N LEU A 38 12.71 -3.60 2.04
CA LEU A 38 12.00 -4.55 2.90
C LEU A 38 12.88 -5.10 4.02
N ARG A 39 14.14 -5.38 3.74
CA ARG A 39 15.10 -5.81 4.78
C ARG A 39 15.39 -4.72 5.80
N TYR A 40 15.30 -3.46 5.40
CA TYR A 40 15.38 -2.34 6.34
C TYR A 40 14.18 -2.31 7.32
N ILE A 41 12.99 -2.56 6.80
CA ILE A 41 11.76 -2.60 7.62
C ILE A 41 11.71 -3.86 8.49
N LYS A 42 12.10 -4.99 7.92
CA LYS A 42 12.12 -6.31 8.57
C LYS A 42 13.53 -6.90 8.46
N PRO A 43 14.44 -6.63 9.42
CA PRO A 43 15.82 -7.11 9.35
C PRO A 43 15.98 -8.62 9.28
N ASN A 44 15.02 -9.36 9.84
CA ASN A 44 15.01 -10.82 9.87
C ASN A 44 14.16 -11.43 8.74
N LEU A 45 13.91 -10.67 7.68
CA LEU A 45 13.10 -11.12 6.55
C LEU A 45 13.74 -12.32 5.84
N ASN A 46 12.98 -13.41 5.70
CA ASN A 46 13.31 -14.49 4.77
C ASN A 46 12.77 -14.11 3.39
N TRP A 47 13.66 -13.68 2.52
CA TRP A 47 13.28 -13.18 1.18
C TRP A 47 12.63 -14.25 0.31
N GLU A 48 13.09 -15.50 0.40
CA GLU A 48 12.51 -16.60 -0.39
C GLU A 48 11.06 -16.85 0.00
N GLU A 49 10.79 -16.98 1.29
CA GLU A 49 9.42 -17.16 1.80
C GLU A 49 8.53 -15.95 1.46
N PHE A 50 9.05 -14.76 1.63
CA PHE A 50 8.33 -13.53 1.31
C PHE A 50 7.99 -13.45 -0.18
N SER A 51 8.93 -13.81 -1.05
CA SER A 51 8.73 -13.84 -2.50
C SER A 51 7.66 -14.84 -2.91
N VAL A 52 7.63 -16.00 -2.28
CA VAL A 52 6.57 -17.00 -2.50
C VAL A 52 5.22 -16.46 -2.06
N ALA A 53 5.15 -15.81 -0.91
CA ALA A 53 3.92 -15.19 -0.42
C ALA A 53 3.43 -14.06 -1.35
N MET A 54 4.34 -13.24 -1.88
CA MET A 54 4.00 -12.23 -2.88
C MET A 54 3.41 -12.85 -4.14
N ARG A 55 4.04 -13.89 -4.68
CA ARG A 55 3.59 -14.58 -5.88
C ARG A 55 2.25 -15.29 -5.70
N ALA A 56 1.88 -15.63 -4.47
CA ALA A 56 0.58 -16.20 -4.14
C ALA A 56 -0.56 -15.17 -4.23
N CYS A 57 -0.26 -13.88 -4.13
CA CYS A 57 -1.24 -12.81 -4.26
C CYS A 57 -1.64 -12.63 -5.74
N LYS A 58 -2.92 -12.73 -6.01
CA LYS A 58 -3.49 -12.59 -7.38
C LYS A 58 -4.22 -11.27 -7.57
N THR A 59 -4.60 -10.62 -6.48
CA THR A 59 -5.32 -9.34 -6.50
C THR A 59 -4.61 -8.31 -5.62
N LYS A 60 -4.90 -7.04 -5.87
CA LYS A 60 -4.40 -5.93 -5.04
C LYS A 60 -4.89 -6.07 -3.60
N GLU A 61 -6.11 -6.50 -3.42
CA GLU A 61 -6.74 -6.70 -2.10
C GLU A 61 -6.03 -7.79 -1.30
N GLU A 62 -5.67 -8.90 -1.94
CA GLU A 62 -4.89 -9.97 -1.29
C GLU A 62 -3.51 -9.47 -0.86
N PHE A 63 -2.80 -8.77 -1.74
CA PHE A 63 -1.50 -8.18 -1.42
C PHE A 63 -1.61 -7.19 -0.26
N LYS A 64 -2.60 -6.31 -0.30
CA LYS A 64 -2.86 -5.30 0.73
C LYS A 64 -3.17 -5.93 2.08
N SER A 65 -4.07 -6.90 2.12
CA SER A 65 -4.54 -7.49 3.38
C SER A 65 -3.52 -8.44 4.03
N THR A 66 -2.68 -9.10 3.25
CA THR A 66 -1.74 -10.09 3.75
C THR A 66 -0.33 -9.52 3.98
N LEU A 67 0.22 -8.83 3.00
CA LEU A 67 1.63 -8.40 3.03
C LEU A 67 1.78 -6.93 3.43
N ALA A 68 1.05 -6.02 2.78
CA ALA A 68 1.16 -4.60 3.06
C ALA A 68 0.66 -4.26 4.47
N TYR A 69 -0.44 -4.83 4.88
CA TYR A 69 -0.98 -4.65 6.23
C TYR A 69 0.02 -5.10 7.30
N ASP A 70 0.59 -6.28 7.16
CA ASP A 70 1.58 -6.80 8.09
C ASP A 70 2.84 -5.93 8.17
N ALA A 71 3.33 -5.44 7.03
CA ALA A 71 4.48 -4.54 6.98
C ALA A 71 4.20 -3.23 7.73
N VAL A 72 3.04 -2.62 7.49
CA VAL A 72 2.62 -1.38 8.16
C VAL A 72 2.46 -1.60 9.66
N MET A 73 1.80 -2.68 10.07
CA MET A 73 1.59 -2.98 11.48
C MET A 73 2.92 -3.29 12.20
N THR A 74 3.88 -3.89 11.51
CA THR A 74 5.23 -4.10 12.05
C THR A 74 5.93 -2.77 12.32
N VAL A 75 5.88 -1.84 11.37
CA VAL A 75 6.45 -0.49 11.56
C VAL A 75 5.76 0.23 12.71
N ALA A 76 4.44 0.24 12.74
CA ALA A 76 3.66 0.88 13.79
C ALA A 76 4.00 0.32 15.18
N LYS A 77 4.06 -1.01 15.31
CA LYS A 77 4.39 -1.68 16.56
C LYS A 77 5.80 -1.36 17.06
N ASN A 78 6.76 -1.28 16.16
CA ASN A 78 8.16 -1.06 16.51
C ASN A 78 8.51 0.41 16.76
N THR A 79 7.74 1.34 16.23
CA THR A 79 8.02 2.79 16.28
C THR A 79 7.04 3.58 17.13
N THR A 80 5.92 2.97 17.54
CA THR A 80 4.86 3.66 18.28
C THR A 80 4.75 3.09 19.70
N PHE A 81 4.82 3.97 20.68
CA PHE A 81 4.67 3.59 22.08
C PHE A 81 3.22 3.27 22.45
N SER A 82 2.29 4.11 22.01
CA SER A 82 0.87 3.83 22.14
C SER A 82 0.10 4.43 20.96
N LEU A 83 -1.00 3.80 20.59
CA LEU A 83 -1.91 4.27 19.56
C LEU A 83 -3.32 4.36 20.15
N THR A 84 -3.90 5.55 20.10
CA THR A 84 -5.27 5.79 20.54
C THR A 84 -6.10 6.27 19.36
N ILE A 85 -7.25 5.65 19.16
CA ILE A 85 -8.20 6.03 18.10
C ILE A 85 -9.50 6.47 18.78
N SER A 86 -9.94 7.70 18.48
CA SER A 86 -11.19 8.26 18.98
C SER A 86 -12.05 8.77 17.82
N GLY A 87 -13.36 8.90 18.08
CA GLY A 87 -14.28 9.44 17.07
C GLY A 87 -14.73 8.46 15.99
N ARG A 88 -14.42 7.17 16.10
CA ARG A 88 -14.89 6.14 15.14
C ARG A 88 -16.39 6.12 14.96
N SER A 89 -17.13 6.38 16.01
CA SER A 89 -18.60 6.43 15.99
C SER A 89 -19.16 7.56 15.11
N ARG A 90 -18.33 8.56 14.80
CA ARG A 90 -18.71 9.70 13.95
C ARG A 90 -18.49 9.42 12.46
N LEU A 91 -17.84 8.32 12.12
CA LEU A 91 -17.64 7.93 10.72
C LEU A 91 -18.96 7.44 10.10
N PRO A 92 -19.19 7.71 8.81
CA PRO A 92 -20.35 7.15 8.11
C PRO A 92 -20.35 5.62 8.18
N LYS A 93 -21.48 5.03 8.55
CA LYS A 93 -21.61 3.57 8.68
C LYS A 93 -21.99 2.88 7.37
N ASP A 94 -22.42 3.64 6.38
CA ASP A 94 -22.99 3.17 5.11
C ASP A 94 -21.99 3.06 3.98
N LYS A 95 -20.70 3.03 4.27
CA LYS A 95 -19.61 3.02 3.27
C LYS A 95 -19.65 4.21 2.28
N ALA A 96 -20.20 5.35 2.71
CA ALA A 96 -20.19 6.55 1.91
C ALA A 96 -18.76 6.97 1.57
N ALA A 97 -18.57 7.52 0.37
CA ALA A 97 -17.29 8.07 -0.03
C ALA A 97 -16.91 9.24 0.86
N CYS A 98 -15.71 9.22 1.40
CA CYS A 98 -15.18 10.24 2.29
C CYS A 98 -13.82 10.72 1.81
N THR A 99 -13.51 11.98 2.09
CA THR A 99 -12.15 12.51 1.99
C THR A 99 -11.58 12.67 3.39
N PHE A 100 -10.42 12.06 3.63
CA PHE A 100 -9.71 12.17 4.90
C PHE A 100 -8.64 13.25 4.82
N ILE A 101 -8.61 14.14 5.80
CA ILE A 101 -7.63 15.21 5.91
C ILE A 101 -6.88 15.02 7.21
N SER A 102 -5.56 15.01 7.14
CA SER A 102 -4.71 14.83 8.32
C SER A 102 -3.46 15.71 8.27
N ASN A 103 -2.84 15.89 9.42
CA ASN A 103 -1.49 16.45 9.47
C ASN A 103 -0.49 15.44 8.93
N HIS A 104 0.45 15.90 8.11
CA HIS A 104 1.48 15.02 7.59
C HIS A 104 2.69 15.00 8.53
N ARG A 105 2.83 13.91 9.28
CA ARG A 105 3.95 13.68 10.22
C ARG A 105 4.82 12.50 9.82
N ASP A 106 4.24 11.49 9.18
CA ASP A 106 4.94 10.27 8.78
C ASP A 106 4.37 9.77 7.46
N ILE A 107 5.25 9.60 6.47
CA ILE A 107 4.85 9.26 5.10
C ILE A 107 4.14 7.90 4.98
N VAL A 108 4.41 6.98 5.90
CA VAL A 108 3.83 5.64 5.90
C VAL A 108 2.61 5.57 6.81
N LEU A 109 2.73 6.06 8.04
CA LEU A 109 1.72 5.85 9.07
C LEU A 109 0.50 6.76 8.93
N ASP A 110 0.67 7.97 8.38
CA ASP A 110 -0.43 8.93 8.26
C ASP A 110 -1.61 8.38 7.43
N ALA A 111 -1.33 7.63 6.38
CA ALA A 111 -2.34 7.04 5.51
C ALA A 111 -2.79 5.63 5.93
N SER A 112 -2.24 5.10 7.04
CA SER A 112 -2.45 3.71 7.44
C SER A 112 -3.54 3.53 8.50
N PHE A 113 -3.96 4.63 9.14
CA PHE A 113 -4.92 4.62 10.26
C PHE A 113 -6.16 5.52 10.00
#